data_221fec6143a704fcfebf5836a28a586c
#
_entry.id   221fec6143a704fcfebf5836a28a586c
#
_cell.length_a   1.000
_cell.length_b   1.000
_cell.length_c   1.000
_cell.angle_alpha   90.00
_cell.angle_beta   90.00
_cell.angle_gamma   90.00
#
_symmetry.space_group_name_H-M   'P 1'
#
loop_
_entity.id
_entity.type
_entity.pdbx_description
1 polymer ?
#
loop_
_entity_poly.entity_id
_entity_poly.type
_entity_poly.pdbx_seq_one_letter_code
_entity_poly.pdbx_strand_id
1 'polypeptide(L)'
;MAEVFPQLSRRPRRLRRNASVRDLVQETRVTVDDFIYPLFVREGEGAGESVPSMPGVERHTIEGLVTECRAAVAVGIKAVALFPVTPMELKDDQGSEALNPDCLVLRAVKAVKAAVPDLVVITDVALDPYTTTGHDGVLNAVGSDVDNDATVEILAKMAVVQAEAGVDWVAPSDMMASLRMGRPSRVL
;
A
#
# COMPACT_ATOMS: atom_id res chain seq x y z
N MET A 1 -4.89 16.18 43.47
CA MET A 1 -6.16 16.90 43.28
C MET A 1 -7.03 16.08 42.38
N ALA A 2 -8.19 15.62 42.84
CA ALA A 2 -9.11 14.86 41.98
C ALA A 2 -9.72 15.85 40.95
N GLU A 3 -9.60 15.54 39.67
CA GLU A 3 -10.30 16.30 38.62
C GLU A 3 -11.81 16.20 38.86
N VAL A 4 -12.43 17.31 39.20
CA VAL A 4 -13.88 17.40 39.35
C VAL A 4 -14.47 17.57 37.95
N PHE A 5 -14.89 16.46 37.35
CA PHE A 5 -15.66 16.52 36.11
C PHE A 5 -16.96 17.34 36.32
N PRO A 6 -17.28 18.28 35.44
CA PRO A 6 -18.50 19.09 35.58
C PRO A 6 -19.72 18.16 35.61
N GLN A 7 -20.54 18.30 36.63
CA GLN A 7 -21.80 17.55 36.74
C GLN A 7 -22.78 18.06 35.69
N LEU A 8 -23.01 17.29 34.63
CA LEU A 8 -23.97 17.60 33.58
C LEU A 8 -25.38 17.42 34.12
N SER A 9 -26.19 18.47 34.08
CA SER A 9 -27.64 18.46 34.45
C SER A 9 -28.48 17.64 33.47
N ARG A 10 -28.01 17.45 32.22
CA ARG A 10 -28.63 16.59 31.18
C ARG A 10 -27.59 15.64 30.61
N ARG A 11 -27.96 14.38 30.52
CA ARG A 11 -27.15 13.33 29.88
C ARG A 11 -27.97 12.70 28.75
N PRO A 12 -28.00 13.29 27.54
CA PRO A 12 -28.79 12.78 26.44
C PRO A 12 -28.22 11.48 25.92
N ARG A 13 -28.80 10.36 26.34
CA ARG A 13 -28.40 9.00 25.92
C ARG A 13 -29.52 8.23 25.23
N ARG A 14 -30.56 8.91 24.76
CA ARG A 14 -31.71 8.29 24.13
C ARG A 14 -31.30 7.40 22.94
N LEU A 15 -30.39 7.90 22.11
CA LEU A 15 -29.90 7.20 20.90
C LEU A 15 -28.88 6.09 21.18
N ARG A 16 -28.52 5.89 22.46
CA ARG A 16 -27.58 4.82 22.89
C ARG A 16 -28.27 3.75 23.73
N ARG A 17 -29.59 3.74 23.80
CA ARG A 17 -30.37 2.96 24.73
C ARG A 17 -30.21 1.43 24.53
N ASN A 18 -30.24 0.96 23.31
CA ASN A 18 -30.06 -0.44 22.94
C ASN A 18 -29.45 -0.55 21.54
N ALA A 19 -29.12 -1.76 21.09
CA ALA A 19 -28.52 -2.01 19.79
C ALA A 19 -29.38 -1.49 18.65
N SER A 20 -30.68 -1.84 18.63
CA SER A 20 -31.58 -1.44 17.55
C SER A 20 -31.68 0.06 17.36
N VAL A 21 -31.70 0.84 18.46
CA VAL A 21 -31.70 2.30 18.36
C VAL A 21 -30.35 2.83 17.84
N ARG A 22 -29.21 2.24 18.27
CA ARG A 22 -27.90 2.61 17.72
C ARG A 22 -27.82 2.33 16.23
N ASP A 23 -28.27 1.17 15.79
CA ASP A 23 -28.27 0.75 14.39
C ASP A 23 -29.15 1.65 13.50
N LEU A 24 -30.31 2.11 14.03
CA LEU A 24 -31.20 3.03 13.32
C LEU A 24 -30.60 4.43 13.10
N VAL A 25 -29.74 4.89 14.01
CA VAL A 25 -29.15 6.24 13.96
C VAL A 25 -27.68 6.25 13.56
N GLN A 26 -27.14 5.10 13.17
CA GLN A 26 -25.75 4.97 12.74
C GLN A 26 -25.54 5.69 11.40
N GLU A 27 -24.73 6.74 11.40
CA GLU A 27 -24.41 7.52 10.21
C GLU A 27 -23.30 6.87 9.39
N THR A 28 -22.32 6.26 10.07
CA THR A 28 -21.19 5.57 9.43
C THR A 28 -21.27 4.08 9.66
N ARG A 29 -21.19 3.31 8.58
CA ARG A 29 -21.08 1.85 8.62
C ARG A 29 -19.76 1.44 8.00
N VAL A 30 -19.03 0.59 8.70
CA VAL A 30 -17.80 -0.03 8.18
C VAL A 30 -18.16 -1.45 7.76
N THR A 31 -17.87 -1.75 6.50
CA THR A 31 -18.10 -3.07 5.91
C THR A 31 -16.78 -3.61 5.37
N VAL A 32 -16.74 -4.86 4.94
CA VAL A 32 -15.54 -5.44 4.31
C VAL A 32 -15.16 -4.70 3.02
N ASP A 33 -16.11 -4.04 2.36
CA ASP A 33 -15.88 -3.28 1.13
C ASP A 33 -15.09 -1.97 1.37
N ASP A 34 -14.95 -1.56 2.63
CA ASP A 34 -14.20 -0.36 3.01
C ASP A 34 -12.71 -0.64 3.26
N PHE A 35 -12.26 -1.91 3.14
CA PHE A 35 -10.90 -2.30 3.46
C PHE A 35 -10.05 -2.55 2.22
N ILE A 36 -8.82 -2.03 2.27
CA ILE A 36 -7.71 -2.42 1.41
C ILE A 36 -6.72 -3.20 2.29
N TYR A 37 -6.37 -4.43 1.90
CA TYR A 37 -5.48 -5.28 2.69
C TYR A 37 -4.03 -5.10 2.27
N PRO A 38 -3.15 -4.51 3.12
CA PRO A 38 -1.73 -4.33 2.81
C PRO A 38 -0.97 -5.65 3.00
N LEU A 39 -0.14 -6.02 2.01
CA LEU A 39 0.62 -7.25 2.01
C LEU A 39 2.08 -6.98 1.60
N PHE A 40 3.02 -7.57 2.36
CA PHE A 40 4.44 -7.53 2.02
C PHE A 40 4.83 -8.76 1.18
N VAL A 41 5.60 -8.53 0.13
CA VAL A 41 6.16 -9.60 -0.70
C VAL A 41 7.69 -9.59 -0.65
N ARG A 42 8.30 -10.77 -0.52
CA ARG A 42 9.75 -10.99 -0.50
C ARG A 42 10.19 -11.98 -1.56
N GLU A 43 11.46 -11.95 -1.87
CA GLU A 43 12.11 -12.98 -2.70
C GLU A 43 12.23 -14.32 -1.97
N GLY A 44 12.46 -15.37 -2.76
CA GLY A 44 12.73 -16.71 -2.30
C GLY A 44 11.49 -17.60 -2.27
N GLU A 45 11.65 -18.78 -1.68
CA GLU A 45 10.65 -19.84 -1.60
C GLU A 45 10.27 -20.12 -0.13
N GLY A 46 9.26 -20.99 0.06
CA GLY A 46 8.87 -21.52 1.37
C GLY A 46 7.90 -20.64 2.14
N ALA A 47 7.90 -20.78 3.45
CA ALA A 47 6.96 -20.09 4.36
C ALA A 47 7.21 -18.59 4.42
N GLY A 48 6.17 -17.84 4.80
CA GLY A 48 6.27 -16.43 5.10
C GLY A 48 7.23 -16.14 6.26
N GLU A 49 7.78 -14.94 6.27
CA GLU A 49 8.65 -14.45 7.34
C GLU A 49 7.88 -13.45 8.20
N SER A 50 7.74 -13.74 9.49
CA SER A 50 7.05 -12.84 10.42
C SER A 50 7.78 -11.50 10.57
N VAL A 51 7.02 -10.41 10.65
CA VAL A 51 7.55 -9.07 10.92
C VAL A 51 7.54 -8.83 12.44
N PRO A 52 8.70 -8.80 13.13
CA PRO A 52 8.75 -8.77 14.60
C PRO A 52 8.04 -7.57 15.23
N SER A 53 8.06 -6.41 14.55
CA SER A 53 7.43 -5.17 15.00
C SER A 53 5.92 -5.11 14.71
N MET A 54 5.39 -6.07 13.93
CA MET A 54 3.98 -6.09 13.50
C MET A 54 3.39 -7.49 13.75
N PRO A 55 2.94 -7.81 14.98
CA PRO A 55 2.41 -9.13 15.33
C PRO A 55 1.28 -9.57 14.38
N GLY A 56 1.41 -10.78 13.82
CA GLY A 56 0.45 -11.34 12.88
C GLY A 56 0.64 -10.90 11.41
N VAL A 57 1.63 -10.08 11.13
CA VAL A 57 2.00 -9.67 9.75
C VAL A 57 3.20 -10.48 9.28
N GLU A 58 3.15 -10.93 8.04
CA GLU A 58 4.22 -11.70 7.39
C GLU A 58 4.66 -11.04 6.08
N ARG A 59 5.92 -11.29 5.71
CA ARG A 59 6.46 -11.06 4.36
C ARG A 59 6.28 -12.35 3.59
N HIS A 60 5.40 -12.36 2.62
CA HIS A 60 5.06 -13.56 1.85
C HIS A 60 6.02 -13.76 0.68
N THR A 61 6.31 -15.00 0.33
CA THR A 61 6.81 -15.33 -1.01
C THR A 61 5.70 -15.09 -2.03
N ILE A 62 6.00 -15.06 -3.32
CA ILE A 62 4.96 -14.90 -4.37
C ILE A 62 3.87 -15.98 -4.26
N GLU A 63 4.25 -17.22 -4.00
CA GLU A 63 3.30 -18.33 -3.82
C GLU A 63 2.45 -18.15 -2.54
N GLY A 64 3.09 -17.76 -1.43
CA GLY A 64 2.41 -17.45 -0.18
C GLY A 64 1.45 -16.26 -0.33
N LEU A 65 1.86 -15.21 -1.05
CA LEU A 65 1.04 -14.06 -1.37
C LEU A 65 -0.23 -14.43 -2.15
N VAL A 66 -0.11 -15.27 -3.17
CA VAL A 66 -1.27 -15.78 -3.94
C VAL A 66 -2.24 -16.53 -3.02
N THR A 67 -1.72 -17.35 -2.11
CA THR A 67 -2.52 -18.08 -1.13
C THR A 67 -3.26 -17.12 -0.20
N GLU A 68 -2.57 -16.11 0.32
CA GLU A 68 -3.15 -15.08 1.19
C GLU A 68 -4.20 -14.22 0.45
N CYS A 69 -3.98 -13.87 -0.80
CA CYS A 69 -4.97 -13.17 -1.62
C CYS A 69 -6.25 -13.98 -1.82
N ARG A 70 -6.14 -15.30 -2.02
CA ARG A 70 -7.33 -16.18 -2.09
C ARG A 70 -8.08 -16.22 -0.77
N ALA A 71 -7.38 -16.28 0.36
CA ALA A 71 -7.98 -16.24 1.69
C ALA A 71 -8.68 -14.89 1.94
N ALA A 72 -8.06 -13.79 1.55
CA ALA A 72 -8.64 -12.45 1.64
C ALA A 72 -9.96 -12.33 0.85
N VAL A 73 -9.98 -12.81 -0.39
CA VAL A 73 -11.21 -12.84 -1.21
C VAL A 73 -12.28 -13.72 -0.59
N ALA A 74 -11.92 -14.84 0.01
CA ALA A 74 -12.88 -15.75 0.66
C ALA A 74 -13.61 -15.10 1.85
N VAL A 75 -13.02 -14.10 2.51
CA VAL A 75 -13.66 -13.30 3.56
C VAL A 75 -14.26 -12.00 3.04
N GLY A 76 -14.24 -11.76 1.73
CA GLY A 76 -14.92 -10.65 1.06
C GLY A 76 -14.05 -9.43 0.77
N ILE A 77 -12.74 -9.44 1.06
CA ILE A 77 -11.82 -8.35 0.68
C ILE A 77 -11.80 -8.18 -0.84
N LYS A 78 -11.89 -6.93 -1.30
CA LYS A 78 -11.96 -6.57 -2.73
C LYS A 78 -10.65 -6.03 -3.29
N ALA A 79 -9.77 -5.52 -2.42
CA ALA A 79 -8.54 -4.87 -2.83
C ALA A 79 -7.38 -5.22 -1.91
N VAL A 80 -6.18 -5.37 -2.51
CA VAL A 80 -4.92 -5.53 -1.79
C VAL A 80 -3.94 -4.45 -2.23
N ALA A 81 -3.08 -4.01 -1.30
CA ALA A 81 -1.96 -3.13 -1.60
C ALA A 81 -0.65 -3.91 -1.39
N LEU A 82 0.21 -3.97 -2.41
CA LEU A 82 1.44 -4.77 -2.39
C LEU A 82 2.67 -3.90 -2.13
N PHE A 83 3.48 -4.32 -1.17
CA PHE A 83 4.72 -3.66 -0.78
C PHE A 83 5.90 -4.63 -0.91
N PRO A 84 6.90 -4.34 -1.77
CA PRO A 84 8.04 -5.23 -1.95
C PRO A 84 9.07 -5.08 -0.83
N VAL A 85 9.70 -6.19 -0.47
CA VAL A 85 10.94 -6.22 0.29
C VAL A 85 12.08 -6.41 -0.70
N THR A 86 12.58 -5.32 -1.25
CA THR A 86 13.65 -5.35 -2.24
C THR A 86 14.98 -5.75 -1.59
N PRO A 87 15.68 -6.78 -2.09
CA PRO A 87 17.01 -7.14 -1.63
C PRO A 87 18.00 -5.97 -1.75
N MET A 88 18.91 -5.84 -0.77
CA MET A 88 19.86 -4.72 -0.73
C MET A 88 20.78 -4.67 -1.95
N GLU A 89 21.12 -5.82 -2.53
CA GLU A 89 21.94 -5.95 -3.74
C GLU A 89 21.27 -5.42 -5.01
N LEU A 90 19.95 -5.22 -4.99
CA LEU A 90 19.17 -4.64 -6.09
C LEU A 90 18.85 -3.16 -5.87
N LYS A 91 19.25 -2.61 -4.72
CA LYS A 91 19.05 -1.18 -4.43
C LYS A 91 20.23 -0.37 -4.93
N ASP A 92 19.93 0.80 -5.45
CA ASP A 92 20.94 1.80 -5.80
C ASP A 92 20.47 3.22 -5.46
N ASP A 93 21.30 4.23 -5.70
CA ASP A 93 20.98 5.62 -5.36
C ASP A 93 19.91 6.23 -6.28
N GLN A 94 19.62 5.58 -7.40
CA GLN A 94 18.62 6.03 -8.39
C GLN A 94 17.29 5.26 -8.27
N GLY A 95 17.24 4.21 -7.45
CA GLY A 95 16.07 3.35 -7.36
C GLY A 95 15.77 2.60 -8.67
N SER A 96 16.81 2.23 -9.43
CA SER A 96 16.67 1.68 -10.79
C SER A 96 15.81 0.43 -10.86
N GLU A 97 15.79 -0.38 -9.80
CA GLU A 97 14.95 -1.59 -9.72
C GLU A 97 13.44 -1.26 -9.78
N ALA A 98 13.03 -0.04 -9.43
CA ALA A 98 11.64 0.42 -9.57
C ALA A 98 11.16 0.45 -11.04
N LEU A 99 12.07 0.56 -11.99
CA LEU A 99 11.79 0.59 -13.43
C LEU A 99 11.99 -0.76 -14.11
N ASN A 100 12.42 -1.77 -13.38
CA ASN A 100 12.59 -3.13 -13.90
C ASN A 100 11.21 -3.81 -14.07
N PRO A 101 10.79 -4.17 -15.31
CA PRO A 101 9.50 -4.80 -15.57
C PRO A 101 9.35 -6.21 -14.96
N ASP A 102 10.47 -6.78 -14.51
CA ASP A 102 10.53 -8.08 -13.84
C ASP A 102 10.94 -7.98 -12.36
N CYS A 103 10.84 -6.79 -11.77
CA CYS A 103 11.06 -6.62 -10.33
C CYS A 103 10.06 -7.45 -9.51
N LEU A 104 10.41 -7.68 -8.25
CA LEU A 104 9.65 -8.54 -7.34
C LEU A 104 8.15 -8.21 -7.30
N VAL A 105 7.78 -6.94 -7.12
CA VAL A 105 6.38 -6.54 -6.99
C VAL A 105 5.60 -6.78 -8.27
N LEU A 106 6.19 -6.55 -9.46
CA LEU A 106 5.50 -6.74 -10.73
C LEU A 106 5.33 -8.23 -11.08
N ARG A 107 6.29 -9.07 -10.71
CA ARG A 107 6.11 -10.54 -10.78
C ARG A 107 4.99 -11.01 -9.85
N ALA A 108 4.91 -10.45 -8.64
CA ALA A 108 3.85 -10.72 -7.69
C ALA A 108 2.47 -10.29 -8.23
N VAL A 109 2.36 -9.08 -8.81
CA VAL A 109 1.15 -8.58 -9.47
C VAL A 109 0.69 -9.56 -10.56
N LYS A 110 1.58 -9.92 -11.49
CA LYS A 110 1.27 -10.88 -12.57
C LYS A 110 0.75 -12.22 -12.01
N ALA A 111 1.36 -12.73 -10.94
CA ALA A 111 0.95 -13.99 -10.31
C ALA A 111 -0.42 -13.87 -9.61
N VAL A 112 -0.67 -12.77 -8.87
CA VAL A 112 -1.95 -12.53 -8.20
C VAL A 112 -3.07 -12.34 -9.24
N LYS A 113 -2.88 -11.52 -10.28
CA LYS A 113 -3.87 -11.31 -11.34
C LYS A 113 -4.19 -12.59 -12.11
N ALA A 114 -3.21 -13.46 -12.33
CA ALA A 114 -3.43 -14.77 -12.95
C ALA A 114 -4.26 -15.71 -12.05
N ALA A 115 -4.07 -15.65 -10.73
CA ALA A 115 -4.71 -16.56 -9.77
C ALA A 115 -6.07 -16.07 -9.26
N VAL A 116 -6.26 -14.74 -9.18
CA VAL A 116 -7.45 -14.05 -8.62
C VAL A 116 -7.75 -12.80 -9.47
N PRO A 117 -8.25 -12.96 -10.71
CA PRO A 117 -8.34 -11.88 -11.69
C PRO A 117 -9.25 -10.72 -11.27
N ASP A 118 -10.28 -10.99 -10.46
CA ASP A 118 -11.24 -9.98 -10.00
C ASP A 118 -10.76 -9.17 -8.78
N LEU A 119 -9.65 -9.57 -8.15
CA LEU A 119 -9.08 -8.83 -7.02
C LEU A 119 -8.41 -7.56 -7.53
N VAL A 120 -8.79 -6.41 -6.96
CA VAL A 120 -8.13 -5.14 -7.24
C VAL A 120 -6.73 -5.15 -6.61
N VAL A 121 -5.70 -4.97 -7.44
CA VAL A 121 -4.31 -4.90 -7.00
C VAL A 121 -3.82 -3.48 -7.08
N ILE A 122 -3.35 -2.98 -5.96
CA ILE A 122 -2.81 -1.63 -5.79
C ILE A 122 -1.30 -1.75 -5.55
N THR A 123 -0.51 -0.90 -6.19
CA THR A 123 0.92 -0.77 -5.89
C THR A 123 1.27 0.66 -5.53
N ASP A 124 2.26 0.81 -4.67
CA ASP A 124 2.80 2.10 -4.30
C ASP A 124 3.72 2.64 -5.42
N VAL A 125 3.68 3.94 -5.64
CA VAL A 125 4.63 4.66 -6.50
C VAL A 125 5.52 5.49 -5.60
N ALA A 126 6.55 4.83 -5.05
CA ALA A 126 7.51 5.37 -4.10
C ALA A 126 8.88 4.74 -4.31
N LEU A 127 9.95 5.48 -4.05
CA LEU A 127 11.32 5.02 -4.30
C LEU A 127 12.04 4.47 -3.07
N ASP A 128 11.54 4.69 -1.86
CA ASP A 128 12.16 4.20 -0.61
C ASP A 128 12.43 2.68 -0.59
N PRO A 129 11.59 1.80 -1.19
CA PRO A 129 11.90 0.38 -1.26
C PRO A 129 13.11 0.05 -2.16
N TYR A 130 13.51 0.96 -3.04
CA TYR A 130 14.49 0.71 -4.12
C TYR A 130 15.78 1.53 -3.98
N THR A 131 15.80 2.57 -3.15
CA THR A 131 17.00 3.38 -2.89
C THR A 131 17.86 2.79 -1.78
N THR A 132 19.19 2.93 -1.88
CA THR A 132 20.14 2.53 -0.84
C THR A 132 19.98 3.36 0.42
N THR A 133 19.59 4.62 0.28
CA THR A 133 19.37 5.56 1.38
C THR A 133 18.06 5.34 2.11
N GLY A 134 17.09 4.63 1.49
CA GLY A 134 15.73 4.49 2.01
C GLY A 134 14.93 5.79 1.97
N HIS A 135 15.38 6.79 1.19
CA HIS A 135 14.62 8.02 0.95
C HIS A 135 13.59 7.83 -0.17
N ASP A 136 12.51 8.59 -0.10
CA ASP A 136 11.40 8.60 -1.05
C ASP A 136 11.79 9.16 -2.43
N GLY A 137 13.04 9.55 -2.64
CA GLY A 137 13.51 10.09 -3.90
C GLY A 137 15.02 10.05 -4.08
N VAL A 138 15.44 10.44 -5.27
CA VAL A 138 16.84 10.56 -5.64
C VAL A 138 17.43 11.80 -4.97
N LEU A 139 18.62 11.66 -4.36
CA LEU A 139 19.32 12.79 -3.75
C LEU A 139 19.96 13.68 -4.82
N ASN A 140 20.01 14.98 -4.53
CA ASN A 140 20.73 15.95 -5.35
C ASN A 140 22.24 15.63 -5.35
N ALA A 141 22.98 16.27 -6.26
CA ALA A 141 24.42 16.01 -6.45
C ALA A 141 25.29 16.24 -5.19
N VAL A 142 24.78 16.99 -4.21
CA VAL A 142 25.45 17.25 -2.93
C VAL A 142 25.05 16.25 -1.86
N GLY A 143 23.95 15.48 -2.09
CA GLY A 143 23.42 14.52 -1.13
C GLY A 143 22.73 15.15 0.08
N SER A 144 22.35 16.42 0.00
CA SER A 144 21.76 17.16 1.14
C SER A 144 20.26 17.23 1.12
N ASP A 145 19.60 16.92 -0.01
CA ASP A 145 18.16 17.00 -0.20
C ASP A 145 17.73 16.13 -1.38
N VAL A 146 16.42 15.88 -1.51
CA VAL A 146 15.85 15.16 -2.65
C VAL A 146 15.77 16.08 -3.87
N ASP A 147 16.22 15.58 -5.02
CA ASP A 147 15.98 16.22 -6.31
C ASP A 147 14.54 15.95 -6.77
N ASN A 148 13.68 16.94 -6.59
CA ASN A 148 12.26 16.84 -6.88
C ASN A 148 11.99 16.43 -8.33
N ASP A 149 12.61 17.10 -9.30
CA ASP A 149 12.28 16.93 -10.71
C ASP A 149 12.79 15.59 -11.26
N ALA A 150 14.02 15.21 -10.90
CA ALA A 150 14.56 13.90 -11.24
C ALA A 150 13.69 12.77 -10.63
N THR A 151 13.26 12.93 -9.38
CA THR A 151 12.42 11.96 -8.69
C THR A 151 11.04 11.81 -9.38
N VAL A 152 10.37 12.92 -9.68
CA VAL A 152 9.06 12.91 -10.37
C VAL A 152 9.15 12.21 -11.73
N GLU A 153 10.24 12.41 -12.48
CA GLU A 153 10.45 11.72 -13.76
C GLU A 153 10.53 10.20 -13.60
N ILE A 154 11.23 9.73 -12.57
CA ILE A 154 11.35 8.30 -12.27
C ILE A 154 9.99 7.73 -11.82
N LEU A 155 9.30 8.39 -10.90
CA LEU A 155 8.00 7.95 -10.39
C LEU A 155 6.95 7.88 -11.50
N ALA A 156 6.97 8.83 -12.45
CA ALA A 156 6.08 8.79 -13.62
C ALA A 156 6.34 7.55 -14.51
N LYS A 157 7.61 7.22 -14.74
CA LYS A 157 8.01 6.00 -15.48
C LYS A 157 7.60 4.73 -14.71
N MET A 158 7.83 4.71 -13.40
CA MET A 158 7.44 3.61 -12.52
C MET A 158 5.93 3.32 -12.61
N ALA A 159 5.09 4.37 -12.54
CA ALA A 159 3.64 4.21 -12.68
C ALA A 159 3.24 3.57 -14.03
N VAL A 160 3.93 3.92 -15.12
CA VAL A 160 3.70 3.31 -16.44
C VAL A 160 4.09 1.82 -16.44
N VAL A 161 5.26 1.49 -15.93
CA VAL A 161 5.74 0.09 -15.85
C VAL A 161 4.81 -0.76 -14.98
N GLN A 162 4.29 -0.20 -13.88
CA GLN A 162 3.30 -0.87 -13.03
C GLN A 162 1.98 -1.11 -13.79
N ALA A 163 1.48 -0.12 -14.51
CA ALA A 163 0.26 -0.25 -15.30
C ALA A 163 0.41 -1.32 -16.41
N GLU A 164 1.54 -1.36 -17.10
CA GLU A 164 1.86 -2.38 -18.11
C GLU A 164 1.91 -3.80 -17.54
N ALA A 165 2.27 -3.94 -16.27
CA ALA A 165 2.27 -5.23 -15.56
C ALA A 165 0.88 -5.71 -15.13
N GLY A 166 -0.16 -4.87 -15.28
CA GLY A 166 -1.55 -5.21 -14.97
C GLY A 166 -2.01 -4.78 -13.56
N VAL A 167 -1.36 -3.77 -12.98
CA VAL A 167 -1.82 -3.12 -11.75
C VAL A 167 -3.14 -2.39 -12.03
N ASP A 168 -4.12 -2.55 -11.16
CA ASP A 168 -5.42 -1.88 -11.32
C ASP A 168 -5.36 -0.41 -10.87
N TRP A 169 -4.66 -0.12 -9.75
CA TRP A 169 -4.50 1.23 -9.23
C TRP A 169 -3.06 1.48 -8.80
N VAL A 170 -2.52 2.60 -9.21
CA VAL A 170 -1.23 3.13 -8.71
C VAL A 170 -1.49 4.18 -7.63
N ALA A 171 -0.79 4.10 -6.52
CA ALA A 171 -0.99 4.96 -5.35
C ALA A 171 0.29 5.74 -5.05
N PRO A 172 0.52 6.92 -5.69
CA PRO A 172 1.71 7.72 -5.40
C PRO A 172 1.63 8.28 -3.98
N SER A 173 2.50 7.79 -3.11
CA SER A 173 2.60 8.16 -1.70
C SER A 173 3.72 9.18 -1.43
N ASP A 174 4.68 9.30 -2.33
CA ASP A 174 5.79 10.22 -2.23
C ASP A 174 5.35 11.69 -2.18
N MET A 175 6.16 12.52 -1.53
CA MET A 175 5.83 13.91 -1.20
C MET A 175 6.31 14.93 -2.25
N MET A 176 6.77 14.50 -3.43
CA MET A 176 7.30 15.39 -4.47
C MET A 176 6.24 16.35 -4.98
N ALA A 177 6.62 17.62 -5.13
CA ALA A 177 5.77 18.62 -5.74
C ALA A 177 5.45 18.23 -7.19
N SER A 178 4.19 18.40 -7.60
CA SER A 178 3.66 18.03 -8.92
C SER A 178 3.41 16.54 -9.18
N LEU A 179 3.75 15.63 -8.27
CA LEU A 179 3.46 14.21 -8.42
C LEU A 179 1.94 13.95 -8.61
N ARG A 180 1.09 14.73 -7.94
CA ARG A 180 -0.37 14.65 -8.04
C ARG A 180 -0.98 15.55 -9.12
N MET A 181 -0.19 16.40 -9.77
CA MET A 181 -0.65 17.35 -10.79
C MET A 181 -0.47 16.86 -12.23
N GLY A 182 0.22 15.75 -12.42
CA GLY A 182 0.28 15.07 -13.72
C GLY A 182 -1.12 14.63 -14.12
N ARG A 183 -1.72 15.31 -15.10
CA ARG A 183 -2.96 14.81 -15.72
C ARG A 183 -2.68 13.41 -16.24
N PRO A 184 -3.43 12.38 -15.85
CA PRO A 184 -3.35 11.11 -16.52
C PRO A 184 -3.81 11.32 -17.95
N SER A 185 -2.86 11.49 -18.89
CA SER A 185 -3.13 11.34 -20.28
C SER A 185 -3.36 9.86 -20.52
N ARG A 186 -4.65 9.46 -20.39
CA ARG A 186 -5.18 8.17 -20.81
C ARG A 186 -4.53 6.94 -20.11
N VAL A 187 -5.08 6.56 -18.98
CA VAL A 187 -5.28 5.15 -18.66
C VAL A 187 -6.77 4.89 -18.85
N LEU A 188 -7.09 4.13 -19.89
CA LEU A 188 -8.43 3.57 -20.12
C LEU A 188 -8.57 2.33 -19.27
#